data_309c4c3a2d6bdf9eb9bcbf248f1e1ef2
#
_entry.id   309c4c3a2d6bdf9eb9bcbf248f1e1ef2
#
_cell.length_a   1.000
_cell.length_b   1.000
_cell.length_c   1.000
_cell.angle_alpha   90.00
_cell.angle_beta   90.00
_cell.angle_gamma   90.00
#
_symmetry.space_group_name_H-M   'P 1'
#
loop_
_entity.id
_entity.type
_entity.pdbx_description
1 polymer ?
#
loop_
_entity_poly.entity_id
_entity_poly.type
_entity_poly.pdbx_seq_one_letter_code
_entity_poly.pdbx_strand_id
1 'polypeptide(L)'
;MSEKKAYETVAHTGDGYVRKDDPLILFRGALDHAQAEIIVTQTILDQELQLARGLDPYIGNSLRRLQNDLQDLLDLLRDIMTAEYTGEPLKGVEPDGSGGTFRLFGLTLDELQEHSHNAEEHYGIPTMTRPDHTFGEVYAHLNLIRTELRQVETAAVRLFLQNAAVSSGEDFAAEAPVVPDRRDILYVLNRLSSAAHVLMCRHLSELRPDIAGASYTV
;
A
#
# COMPACT_ATOMS: atom_id res chain seq x y z
N MET A 1 -18.73 -0.58 -33.49
CA MET A 1 -17.76 -0.26 -32.43
C MET A 1 -17.07 1.03 -32.83
N SER A 2 -17.07 2.06 -31.98
CA SER A 2 -16.31 3.28 -32.24
C SER A 2 -14.81 3.01 -32.23
N GLU A 3 -14.05 3.71 -33.09
CA GLU A 3 -12.59 3.60 -33.11
C GLU A 3 -12.00 4.18 -31.82
N LYS A 4 -11.03 3.48 -31.20
CA LYS A 4 -10.37 3.91 -29.98
C LYS A 4 -9.52 5.16 -30.22
N LYS A 5 -9.72 6.21 -29.42
CA LYS A 5 -8.91 7.43 -29.45
C LYS A 5 -7.64 7.31 -28.61
N ALA A 6 -6.62 8.12 -28.90
CA ALA A 6 -5.32 8.06 -28.22
C ALA A 6 -5.39 8.29 -26.69
N TYR A 7 -6.39 9.03 -26.23
CA TYR A 7 -6.63 9.34 -24.82
C TYR A 7 -7.63 8.37 -24.15
N GLU A 8 -8.02 7.29 -24.82
CA GLU A 8 -8.95 6.26 -24.32
C GLU A 8 -8.24 4.95 -24.04
N THR A 9 -8.79 4.16 -23.13
CA THR A 9 -8.35 2.81 -22.77
C THR A 9 -9.58 1.94 -22.46
N VAL A 10 -9.38 0.63 -22.33
CA VAL A 10 -10.44 -0.31 -21.93
C VAL A 10 -10.43 -0.43 -20.41
N ALA A 11 -11.58 -0.20 -19.77
CA ALA A 11 -11.71 -0.39 -18.32
C ALA A 11 -11.99 -1.86 -17.98
N HIS A 12 -12.98 -2.46 -18.66
CA HIS A 12 -13.32 -3.87 -18.57
C HIS A 12 -13.46 -4.47 -19.97
N THR A 13 -13.16 -5.76 -20.12
CA THR A 13 -13.30 -6.46 -21.37
C THR A 13 -14.78 -6.46 -21.79
N GLY A 14 -15.11 -5.78 -22.89
CA GLY A 14 -16.46 -5.68 -23.44
C GLY A 14 -17.22 -4.39 -23.16
N ASP A 15 -16.75 -3.53 -22.23
CA ASP A 15 -17.48 -2.31 -21.80
C ASP A 15 -17.18 -1.05 -22.63
N GLY A 16 -16.44 -1.19 -23.73
CA GLY A 16 -16.05 -0.06 -24.54
C GLY A 16 -14.84 0.71 -23.99
N TYR A 17 -14.69 1.97 -24.41
CA TYR A 17 -13.52 2.78 -24.09
C TYR A 17 -13.85 3.85 -23.06
N VAL A 18 -12.96 4.03 -22.08
CA VAL A 18 -12.99 5.12 -21.10
C VAL A 18 -11.77 6.03 -21.28
N ARG A 19 -11.82 7.24 -20.75
CA ARG A 19 -10.68 8.17 -20.79
C ARG A 19 -9.56 7.66 -19.88
N LYS A 20 -8.30 7.98 -20.21
CA LYS A 20 -7.14 7.60 -19.41
C LYS A 20 -7.06 8.36 -18.08
N ASP A 21 -7.76 9.48 -17.93
CA ASP A 21 -7.89 10.25 -16.70
C ASP A 21 -9.15 9.88 -15.89
N ASP A 22 -9.85 8.81 -16.26
CA ASP A 22 -10.94 8.24 -15.47
C ASP A 22 -10.45 7.82 -14.09
N PRO A 23 -11.20 8.09 -13.00
CA PRO A 23 -10.80 7.72 -11.64
C PRO A 23 -10.45 6.24 -11.48
N LEU A 24 -11.14 5.33 -12.20
CA LEU A 24 -10.84 3.90 -12.20
C LEU A 24 -9.45 3.61 -12.79
N ILE A 25 -9.13 4.24 -13.91
CA ILE A 25 -7.82 4.06 -14.57
C ILE A 25 -6.70 4.64 -13.71
N LEU A 26 -6.94 5.79 -13.08
CA LEU A 26 -5.98 6.42 -12.17
C LEU A 26 -5.73 5.55 -10.92
N PHE A 27 -6.78 4.95 -10.35
CA PHE A 27 -6.65 4.04 -9.21
C PHE A 27 -5.84 2.79 -9.57
N ARG A 28 -6.16 2.13 -10.68
CA ARG A 28 -5.41 0.96 -11.16
C ARG A 28 -3.96 1.29 -11.48
N GLY A 29 -3.71 2.46 -12.10
CA GLY A 29 -2.36 2.93 -12.37
C GLY A 29 -1.55 3.19 -11.09
N ALA A 30 -2.17 3.72 -10.04
CA ALA A 30 -1.52 3.90 -8.74
C ALA A 30 -1.20 2.55 -8.07
N LEU A 31 -2.12 1.56 -8.15
CA LEU A 31 -1.87 0.20 -7.68
C LEU A 31 -0.70 -0.46 -8.41
N ASP A 32 -0.66 -0.35 -9.75
CA ASP A 32 0.44 -0.91 -10.56
C ASP A 32 1.78 -0.28 -10.18
N HIS A 33 1.81 1.04 -9.95
CA HIS A 33 3.03 1.74 -9.55
C HIS A 33 3.53 1.26 -8.19
N ALA A 34 2.65 1.17 -7.18
CA ALA A 34 3.00 0.66 -5.87
C ALA A 34 3.51 -0.78 -5.91
N GLN A 35 2.88 -1.66 -6.70
CA GLN A 35 3.34 -3.03 -6.92
C GLN A 35 4.73 -3.08 -7.57
N ALA A 36 4.98 -2.25 -8.58
CA ALA A 36 6.28 -2.18 -9.24
C ALA A 36 7.39 -1.76 -8.27
N GLU A 37 7.14 -0.79 -7.40
CA GLU A 37 8.10 -0.34 -6.38
C GLU A 37 8.40 -1.43 -5.35
N ILE A 38 7.40 -2.21 -4.93
CA ILE A 38 7.62 -3.37 -4.06
C ILE A 38 8.53 -4.40 -4.74
N ILE A 39 8.31 -4.71 -6.01
CA ILE A 39 9.12 -5.66 -6.79
C ILE A 39 10.58 -5.16 -6.92
N VAL A 40 10.78 -3.87 -7.15
CA VAL A 40 12.13 -3.26 -7.17
C VAL A 40 12.80 -3.45 -5.82
N THR A 41 12.10 -3.14 -4.74
CA THR A 41 12.62 -3.29 -3.37
C THR A 41 12.98 -4.74 -3.05
N GLN A 42 12.15 -5.71 -3.45
CA GLN A 42 12.45 -7.14 -3.31
C GLN A 42 13.71 -7.54 -4.07
N THR A 43 13.94 -6.97 -5.27
CA THR A 43 15.15 -7.22 -6.04
C THR A 43 16.41 -6.69 -5.35
N ILE A 44 16.33 -5.52 -4.72
CA ILE A 44 17.41 -4.94 -3.91
C ILE A 44 17.69 -5.83 -2.68
N LEU A 45 16.64 -6.28 -2.00
CA LEU A 45 16.78 -7.21 -0.85
C LEU A 45 17.43 -8.52 -1.24
N ASP A 46 17.16 -9.07 -2.43
CA ASP A 46 17.85 -10.27 -2.92
C ASP A 46 19.36 -10.05 -3.08
N GLN A 47 19.77 -8.87 -3.51
CA GLN A 47 21.19 -8.51 -3.60
C GLN A 47 21.81 -8.38 -2.20
N GLU A 48 21.14 -7.70 -1.27
CA GLU A 48 21.58 -7.58 0.12
C GLU A 48 21.70 -8.96 0.81
N LEU A 49 20.73 -9.86 0.57
CA LEU A 49 20.77 -11.23 1.07
C LEU A 49 21.94 -12.05 0.50
N GLN A 50 22.34 -11.81 -0.74
CA GLN A 50 23.52 -12.44 -1.33
C GLN A 50 24.81 -11.92 -0.68
N LEU A 51 24.91 -10.61 -0.44
CA LEU A 51 26.04 -9.99 0.23
C LEU A 51 26.14 -10.43 1.70
N ALA A 52 25.00 -10.61 2.37
CA ALA A 52 24.92 -11.07 3.75
C ALA A 52 25.24 -12.57 3.94
N ARG A 53 25.45 -13.34 2.86
CA ARG A 53 25.82 -14.77 2.97
C ARG A 53 27.15 -14.95 3.66
N GLY A 54 27.11 -15.65 4.81
CA GLY A 54 28.30 -15.89 5.63
C GLY A 54 28.62 -14.82 6.66
N LEU A 55 27.80 -13.77 6.72
CA LEU A 55 27.77 -12.80 7.82
C LEU A 55 26.88 -13.31 8.98
N ASP A 56 26.49 -12.40 9.86
CA ASP A 56 25.62 -12.72 11.00
C ASP A 56 24.28 -13.33 10.53
N PRO A 57 23.90 -14.53 11.01
CA PRO A 57 22.61 -15.14 10.72
C PRO A 57 21.40 -14.27 11.09
N TYR A 58 21.53 -13.38 12.07
CA TYR A 58 20.49 -12.43 12.45
C TYR A 58 20.14 -11.48 11.30
N ILE A 59 21.14 -10.88 10.66
CA ILE A 59 20.97 -10.00 9.50
C ILE A 59 20.23 -10.73 8.38
N GLY A 60 20.69 -11.93 8.03
CA GLY A 60 20.06 -12.73 6.99
C GLY A 60 18.61 -13.10 7.28
N ASN A 61 18.26 -13.34 8.55
CA ASN A 61 16.88 -13.66 8.95
C ASN A 61 15.99 -12.41 8.91
N SER A 62 16.49 -11.25 9.33
CA SER A 62 15.76 -9.98 9.27
C SER A 62 15.46 -9.57 7.84
N LEU A 63 16.42 -9.69 6.92
CA LEU A 63 16.21 -9.41 5.50
C LEU A 63 15.19 -10.37 4.86
N ARG A 64 15.24 -11.69 5.18
CA ARG A 64 14.24 -12.67 4.69
C ARG A 64 12.85 -12.37 5.22
N ARG A 65 12.72 -11.97 6.49
CA ARG A 65 11.42 -11.56 7.04
C ARG A 65 10.87 -10.35 6.27
N LEU A 66 11.69 -9.31 6.06
CA LEU A 66 11.28 -8.16 5.27
C LEU A 66 10.87 -8.54 3.84
N GLN A 67 11.59 -9.48 3.20
CA GLN A 67 11.23 -10.02 1.89
C GLN A 67 9.84 -10.68 1.89
N ASN A 68 9.53 -11.47 2.92
CA ASN A 68 8.21 -12.10 3.09
C ASN A 68 7.12 -11.06 3.36
N ASP A 69 7.38 -10.09 4.25
CA ASP A 69 6.45 -9.00 4.55
C ASP A 69 6.11 -8.18 3.29
N LEU A 70 7.10 -7.91 2.43
CA LEU A 70 6.87 -7.24 1.14
C LEU A 70 6.08 -8.11 0.16
N GLN A 71 6.26 -9.44 0.19
CA GLN A 71 5.45 -10.35 -0.62
C GLN A 71 3.98 -10.34 -0.16
N ASP A 72 3.74 -10.36 1.15
CA ASP A 72 2.39 -10.25 1.72
C ASP A 72 1.70 -8.95 1.30
N LEU A 73 2.45 -7.83 1.31
CA LEU A 73 1.95 -6.54 0.86
C LEU A 73 1.64 -6.53 -0.65
N LEU A 74 2.51 -7.11 -1.47
CA LEU A 74 2.32 -7.23 -2.92
C LEU A 74 1.08 -8.06 -3.25
N ASP A 75 0.89 -9.19 -2.57
CA ASP A 75 -0.27 -10.07 -2.77
C ASP A 75 -1.56 -9.39 -2.34
N LEU A 76 -1.54 -8.60 -1.25
CA LEU A 76 -2.68 -7.78 -0.85
C LEU A 76 -3.06 -6.73 -1.91
N LEU A 77 -2.10 -6.04 -2.52
CA LEU A 77 -2.40 -5.07 -3.58
C LEU A 77 -2.99 -5.75 -4.83
N ARG A 78 -2.58 -6.98 -5.13
CA ARG A 78 -3.17 -7.81 -6.20
C ARG A 78 -4.60 -8.24 -5.84
N ASP A 79 -4.84 -8.61 -4.59
CA ASP A 79 -6.18 -8.95 -4.10
C ASP A 79 -7.11 -7.73 -4.16
N ILE A 80 -6.63 -6.53 -3.82
CA ILE A 80 -7.37 -5.27 -3.98
C ILE A 80 -7.73 -5.02 -5.44
N MET A 81 -6.79 -5.21 -6.38
CA MET A 81 -7.04 -5.08 -7.82
C MET A 81 -8.10 -6.08 -8.28
N THR A 82 -8.00 -7.33 -7.83
CA THR A 82 -8.96 -8.39 -8.15
C THR A 82 -10.34 -8.09 -7.58
N ALA A 83 -10.42 -7.66 -6.32
CA ALA A 83 -11.65 -7.32 -5.63
C ALA A 83 -12.35 -6.10 -6.27
N GLU A 84 -11.58 -5.12 -6.74
CA GLU A 84 -12.14 -4.00 -7.51
C GLU A 84 -12.71 -4.48 -8.85
N TYR A 85 -11.99 -5.34 -9.57
CA TYR A 85 -12.40 -5.85 -10.87
C TYR A 85 -13.61 -6.78 -10.81
N THR A 86 -13.68 -7.66 -9.82
CA THR A 86 -14.75 -8.68 -9.67
C THR A 86 -15.97 -8.17 -8.90
N GLY A 87 -15.83 -7.10 -8.11
CA GLY A 87 -16.84 -6.64 -7.16
C GLY A 87 -16.93 -7.48 -5.89
N GLU A 88 -16.16 -8.57 -5.76
CA GLU A 88 -16.15 -9.41 -4.57
C GLU A 88 -15.44 -8.69 -3.39
N PRO A 89 -15.91 -8.86 -2.15
CA PRO A 89 -15.29 -8.25 -0.99
C PRO A 89 -13.89 -8.82 -0.71
N LEU A 90 -13.04 -8.03 -0.05
CA LEU A 90 -11.72 -8.49 0.40
C LEU A 90 -11.87 -9.57 1.49
N LYS A 91 -11.13 -10.67 1.34
CA LYS A 91 -11.18 -11.79 2.30
C LYS A 91 -10.71 -11.36 3.69
N GLY A 92 -11.51 -11.69 4.69
CA GLY A 92 -11.21 -11.42 6.10
C GLY A 92 -11.42 -9.96 6.52
N VAL A 93 -11.91 -9.12 5.63
CA VAL A 93 -12.32 -7.74 5.90
C VAL A 93 -13.86 -7.70 5.86
N GLU A 94 -14.48 -7.14 6.89
CA GLU A 94 -15.93 -7.02 6.94
C GLU A 94 -16.44 -5.96 5.95
N PRO A 95 -17.66 -6.13 5.39
CA PRO A 95 -18.21 -5.18 4.41
C PRO A 95 -18.39 -3.75 4.95
N ASP A 96 -18.51 -3.59 6.27
CA ASP A 96 -18.59 -2.27 6.93
C ASP A 96 -17.23 -1.55 7.01
N GLY A 97 -16.15 -2.24 6.58
CA GLY A 97 -14.79 -1.74 6.64
C GLY A 97 -14.09 -2.03 7.96
N SER A 98 -14.65 -2.86 8.85
CA SER A 98 -13.90 -3.33 10.01
C SER A 98 -12.87 -4.39 9.60
N GLY A 99 -11.76 -4.49 10.36
CA GLY A 99 -10.64 -5.36 10.00
C GLY A 99 -10.92 -6.86 10.06
N GLY A 100 -12.01 -7.28 10.70
CA GLY A 100 -12.39 -8.70 10.81
C GLY A 100 -11.23 -9.60 11.28
N THR A 101 -10.98 -10.68 10.53
CA THR A 101 -9.88 -11.62 10.80
C THR A 101 -8.60 -11.31 10.00
N PHE A 102 -8.61 -10.25 9.20
CA PHE A 102 -7.48 -9.90 8.33
C PHE A 102 -6.24 -9.54 9.15
N ARG A 103 -5.09 -10.05 8.71
CA ARG A 103 -3.77 -9.74 9.30
C ARG A 103 -2.76 -9.49 8.19
N LEU A 104 -1.85 -8.54 8.44
CA LEU A 104 -0.70 -8.26 7.59
C LEU A 104 0.54 -8.21 8.50
N PHE A 105 1.62 -8.90 8.14
CA PHE A 105 2.84 -9.03 8.96
C PHE A 105 2.59 -9.63 10.36
N GLY A 106 1.53 -10.45 10.49
CA GLY A 106 1.09 -11.02 11.76
C GLY A 106 0.25 -10.09 12.64
N LEU A 107 0.05 -8.82 12.25
CA LEU A 107 -0.71 -7.80 12.96
C LEU A 107 -2.08 -7.58 12.33
N THR A 108 -3.08 -7.25 13.13
CA THR A 108 -4.36 -6.70 12.66
C THR A 108 -4.14 -5.30 12.08
N LEU A 109 -5.12 -4.80 11.34
CA LEU A 109 -5.04 -3.44 10.77
C LEU A 109 -4.98 -2.35 11.85
N ASP A 110 -5.63 -2.57 13.00
CA ASP A 110 -5.58 -1.63 14.12
C ASP A 110 -4.26 -1.70 14.88
N GLU A 111 -3.69 -2.92 15.06
CA GLU A 111 -2.35 -3.09 15.62
C GLU A 111 -1.28 -2.45 14.72
N LEU A 112 -1.42 -2.52 13.39
CA LEU A 112 -0.52 -1.82 12.47
C LEU A 112 -0.55 -0.29 12.66
N GLN A 113 -1.73 0.27 12.86
CA GLN A 113 -1.87 1.70 13.14
C GLN A 113 -1.26 2.04 14.49
N GLU A 114 -1.54 1.26 15.52
CA GLU A 114 -1.03 1.44 16.87
C GLU A 114 0.50 1.38 16.89
N HIS A 115 1.11 0.33 16.31
CA HIS A 115 2.56 0.17 16.19
C HIS A 115 3.22 1.32 15.40
N SER A 116 2.53 1.83 14.36
CA SER A 116 3.02 2.96 13.57
C SER A 116 3.04 4.27 14.37
N HIS A 117 2.07 4.49 15.26
CA HIS A 117 2.00 5.67 16.09
C HIS A 117 2.93 5.61 17.33
N ASN A 118 3.16 4.41 17.84
CA ASN A 118 3.99 4.14 19.01
C ASN A 118 5.31 3.45 18.64
N ALA A 119 5.94 3.90 17.54
CA ALA A 119 7.15 3.30 16.98
C ALA A 119 8.34 3.28 17.97
N GLU A 120 8.40 4.24 18.90
CA GLU A 120 9.43 4.29 19.93
C GLU A 120 9.27 3.15 20.95
N GLU A 121 8.04 2.83 21.36
CA GLU A 121 7.75 1.74 22.29
C GLU A 121 8.03 0.36 21.66
N HIS A 122 7.60 0.15 20.40
CA HIS A 122 7.69 -1.15 19.74
C HIS A 122 9.05 -1.42 19.08
N TYR A 123 9.73 -0.39 18.60
CA TYR A 123 10.92 -0.53 17.75
C TYR A 123 12.11 0.30 18.23
N GLY A 124 11.97 1.11 19.28
CA GLY A 124 13.03 2.03 19.73
C GLY A 124 13.33 3.16 18.74
N ILE A 125 12.40 3.45 17.83
CA ILE A 125 12.56 4.49 16.82
C ILE A 125 11.80 5.75 17.26
N PRO A 126 12.47 6.89 17.46
CA PRO A 126 11.82 8.13 17.88
C PRO A 126 10.66 8.53 16.96
N THR A 127 9.53 8.93 17.54
CA THR A 127 8.25 9.19 16.83
C THR A 127 8.36 10.18 15.67
N MET A 128 9.32 11.11 15.71
CA MET A 128 9.54 12.14 14.68
C MET A 128 10.76 11.87 13.79
N THR A 129 11.21 10.62 13.70
CA THR A 129 12.33 10.26 12.82
C THR A 129 11.98 10.58 11.37
N ARG A 130 12.73 11.52 10.79
CA ARG A 130 12.56 11.90 9.38
C ARG A 130 13.36 10.96 8.49
N PRO A 131 12.81 10.53 7.35
CA PRO A 131 13.58 9.77 6.37
C PRO A 131 14.83 10.52 5.92
N ASP A 132 15.97 9.82 5.90
CA ASP A 132 17.26 10.35 5.46
C ASP A 132 18.01 9.30 4.63
N HIS A 133 18.82 9.74 3.66
CA HIS A 133 19.58 8.86 2.77
C HIS A 133 20.61 8.00 3.52
N THR A 134 21.07 8.44 4.69
CA THR A 134 22.02 7.69 5.52
C THR A 134 21.43 6.41 6.11
N PHE A 135 20.09 6.26 6.09
CA PHE A 135 19.41 5.05 6.55
C PHE A 135 19.51 3.89 5.55
N GLY A 136 20.05 4.15 4.36
CA GLY A 136 20.33 3.14 3.35
C GLY A 136 19.28 3.00 2.27
N GLU A 137 19.64 2.23 1.23
CA GLU A 137 18.84 2.10 0.01
C GLU A 137 17.50 1.41 0.28
N VAL A 138 17.50 0.28 0.99
CA VAL A 138 16.28 -0.44 1.34
C VAL A 138 15.29 0.46 2.09
N TYR A 139 15.77 1.25 3.06
CA TYR A 139 14.92 2.18 3.79
C TYR A 139 14.32 3.26 2.88
N ALA A 140 15.12 3.81 1.95
CA ALA A 140 14.64 4.80 1.00
C ALA A 140 13.51 4.25 0.12
N HIS A 141 13.61 3.01 -0.35
CA HIS A 141 12.58 2.32 -1.10
C HIS A 141 11.34 1.99 -0.25
N LEU A 142 11.51 1.58 1.01
CA LEU A 142 10.37 1.41 1.92
C LEU A 142 9.60 2.74 2.13
N ASN A 143 10.32 3.87 2.23
CA ASN A 143 9.67 5.17 2.31
C ASN A 143 8.97 5.55 0.99
N LEU A 144 9.51 5.18 -0.17
CA LEU A 144 8.87 5.38 -1.45
C LEU A 144 7.57 4.55 -1.52
N ILE A 145 7.61 3.25 -1.20
CA ILE A 145 6.41 2.41 -1.07
C ILE A 145 5.35 3.08 -0.17
N ARG A 146 5.76 3.61 0.99
CA ARG A 146 4.84 4.30 1.91
C ARG A 146 4.15 5.50 1.24
N THR A 147 4.87 6.28 0.45
CA THR A 147 4.29 7.44 -0.25
C THR A 147 3.39 7.01 -1.41
N GLU A 148 3.75 5.96 -2.14
CA GLU A 148 2.92 5.41 -3.22
C GLU A 148 1.60 4.82 -2.67
N LEU A 149 1.63 4.11 -1.53
CA LEU A 149 0.41 3.61 -0.89
C LEU A 149 -0.56 4.75 -0.51
N ARG A 150 -0.05 5.94 -0.14
CA ARG A 150 -0.90 7.13 0.05
C ARG A 150 -1.51 7.65 -1.25
N GLN A 151 -0.79 7.54 -2.37
CA GLN A 151 -1.35 7.89 -3.68
C GLN A 151 -2.48 6.92 -4.06
N VAL A 152 -2.28 5.61 -3.83
CA VAL A 152 -3.32 4.58 -4.03
C VAL A 152 -4.56 4.88 -3.20
N GLU A 153 -4.42 5.18 -1.91
CA GLU A 153 -5.52 5.56 -1.03
C GLU A 153 -6.27 6.79 -1.56
N THR A 154 -5.52 7.84 -1.96
CA THR A 154 -6.11 9.07 -2.52
C THR A 154 -6.91 8.80 -3.80
N ALA A 155 -6.38 7.95 -4.69
CA ALA A 155 -7.06 7.55 -5.92
C ALA A 155 -8.31 6.72 -5.63
N ALA A 156 -8.27 5.81 -4.64
CA ALA A 156 -9.42 5.02 -4.20
C ALA A 156 -10.54 5.91 -3.63
N VAL A 157 -10.19 6.91 -2.79
CA VAL A 157 -11.15 7.88 -2.24
C VAL A 157 -11.86 8.62 -3.38
N ARG A 158 -11.12 9.05 -4.41
CA ARG A 158 -11.73 9.69 -5.59
C ARG A 158 -12.67 8.74 -6.34
N LEU A 159 -12.27 7.48 -6.53
CA LEU A 159 -13.06 6.48 -7.22
C LEU A 159 -14.35 6.13 -6.47
N PHE A 160 -14.24 5.78 -5.18
CA PHE A 160 -15.34 5.19 -4.43
C PHE A 160 -16.23 6.20 -3.70
N LEU A 161 -15.71 7.37 -3.32
CA LEU A 161 -16.49 8.36 -2.55
C LEU A 161 -16.98 9.54 -3.38
N GLN A 162 -16.23 10.05 -4.37
CA GLN A 162 -16.67 11.20 -5.14
C GLN A 162 -17.80 10.86 -6.12
N ASN A 163 -17.81 9.64 -6.66
CA ASN A 163 -18.92 9.19 -7.51
C ASN A 163 -20.23 8.97 -6.74
N ALA A 164 -20.18 8.71 -5.43
CA ALA A 164 -21.36 8.61 -4.57
C ALA A 164 -22.03 9.98 -4.33
N ALA A 165 -21.29 11.08 -4.36
CA ALA A 165 -21.81 12.43 -4.16
C ALA A 165 -22.55 12.99 -5.39
N VAL A 166 -22.24 12.52 -6.61
CA VAL A 166 -22.90 12.96 -7.85
C VAL A 166 -24.30 12.36 -8.00
N SER A 167 -24.55 11.19 -7.39
CA SER A 167 -25.86 10.53 -7.42
C SER A 167 -26.91 11.08 -6.44
N SER A 168 -26.55 12.07 -5.61
CA SER A 168 -27.44 12.71 -4.64
C SER A 168 -27.92 14.11 -5.02
N GLY A 169 -27.54 14.64 -6.19
CA GLY A 169 -27.97 15.94 -6.70
C GLY A 169 -29.03 15.78 -7.78
N GLU A 170 -30.18 16.43 -7.58
CA GLU A 170 -31.32 16.45 -8.50
C GLU A 170 -30.92 16.97 -9.89
N ASP A 171 -31.52 16.35 -10.92
CA ASP A 171 -31.48 16.72 -12.36
C ASP A 171 -30.11 16.57 -13.08
N PHE A 172 -29.88 15.36 -13.61
CA PHE A 172 -29.60 15.12 -15.05
C PHE A 172 -29.64 13.61 -15.30
N ALA A 173 -30.60 13.17 -16.11
CA ALA A 173 -30.85 11.79 -16.49
C ALA A 173 -29.76 11.24 -17.42
N ALA A 174 -28.68 10.79 -16.83
CA ALA A 174 -27.87 9.70 -17.32
C ALA A 174 -27.57 8.85 -16.08
N GLU A 175 -27.97 7.57 -16.07
CA GLU A 175 -27.63 6.64 -15.02
C GLU A 175 -26.10 6.61 -14.87
N ALA A 176 -25.59 7.42 -13.93
CA ALA A 176 -24.20 7.28 -13.52
C ALA A 176 -24.05 5.85 -12.97
N PRO A 177 -23.03 5.08 -13.40
CA PRO A 177 -22.84 3.75 -12.90
C PRO A 177 -22.75 3.81 -11.37
N VAL A 178 -23.60 3.04 -10.69
CA VAL A 178 -23.55 2.91 -9.22
C VAL A 178 -22.24 2.27 -8.88
N VAL A 179 -21.28 3.09 -8.41
CA VAL A 179 -20.01 2.57 -7.90
C VAL A 179 -20.32 1.82 -6.61
N PRO A 180 -19.96 0.53 -6.50
CA PRO A 180 -20.20 -0.23 -5.28
C PRO A 180 -19.56 0.46 -4.07
N ASP A 181 -20.23 0.39 -2.91
CA ASP A 181 -19.62 0.79 -1.64
C ASP A 181 -18.44 -0.16 -1.33
N ARG A 182 -17.22 0.34 -1.42
CA ARG A 182 -15.98 -0.43 -1.21
C ARG A 182 -15.26 0.04 0.04
N ARG A 183 -15.99 0.11 1.15
CA ARG A 183 -15.41 0.43 2.47
C ARG A 183 -14.35 -0.57 2.89
N ASP A 184 -14.48 -1.84 2.50
CA ASP A 184 -13.46 -2.88 2.69
C ASP A 184 -12.10 -2.47 2.10
N ILE A 185 -12.08 -2.04 0.84
CA ILE A 185 -10.86 -1.55 0.18
C ILE A 185 -10.34 -0.27 0.85
N LEU A 186 -11.21 0.72 1.06
CA LEU A 186 -10.84 2.00 1.65
C LEU A 186 -10.25 1.84 3.06
N TYR A 187 -10.85 0.96 3.88
CA TYR A 187 -10.36 0.69 5.22
C TYR A 187 -8.96 0.07 5.21
N VAL A 188 -8.74 -0.94 4.37
CA VAL A 188 -7.42 -1.56 4.21
C VAL A 188 -6.40 -0.55 3.73
N LEU A 189 -6.67 0.18 2.63
CA LEU A 189 -5.75 1.17 2.07
C LEU A 189 -5.35 2.25 3.07
N ASN A 190 -6.29 2.69 3.91
CA ASN A 190 -6.01 3.67 4.97
C ASN A 190 -4.98 3.17 6.00
N ARG A 191 -4.79 1.86 6.14
CA ARG A 191 -3.81 1.25 7.05
C ARG A 191 -2.46 0.92 6.38
N LEU A 192 -2.39 0.88 5.04
CA LEU A 192 -1.18 0.43 4.35
C LEU A 192 0.00 1.41 4.50
N SER A 193 -0.25 2.72 4.60
CA SER A 193 0.84 3.66 4.89
C SER A 193 1.42 3.46 6.31
N SER A 194 0.59 3.05 7.28
CA SER A 194 1.04 2.63 8.61
C SER A 194 1.80 1.31 8.55
N ALA A 195 1.34 0.34 7.76
CA ALA A 195 2.03 -0.92 7.54
C ALA A 195 3.44 -0.70 6.97
N ALA A 196 3.57 0.12 5.93
CA ALA A 196 4.89 0.46 5.37
C ALA A 196 5.78 1.18 6.40
N HIS A 197 5.23 2.07 7.24
CA HIS A 197 5.99 2.70 8.31
C HIS A 197 6.46 1.69 9.36
N VAL A 198 5.66 0.68 9.69
CA VAL A 198 6.07 -0.43 10.56
C VAL A 198 7.27 -1.18 9.96
N LEU A 199 7.27 -1.47 8.65
CA LEU A 199 8.42 -2.09 7.97
C LEU A 199 9.68 -1.21 8.05
N MET A 200 9.53 0.10 7.85
CA MET A 200 10.64 1.06 7.99
C MET A 200 11.22 1.04 9.42
N CYS A 201 10.37 1.06 10.44
CA CYS A 201 10.81 1.03 11.85
C CYS A 201 11.48 -0.30 12.20
N ARG A 202 10.93 -1.45 11.77
CA ARG A 202 11.56 -2.77 11.95
C ARG A 202 12.93 -2.82 11.28
N HIS A 203 13.04 -2.35 10.04
CA HIS A 203 14.29 -2.33 9.31
C HIS A 203 15.38 -1.55 10.05
N LEU A 204 15.09 -0.34 10.54
CA LEU A 204 16.05 0.45 11.32
C LEU A 204 16.40 -0.23 12.63
N SER A 205 15.41 -0.70 13.39
CA SER A 205 15.63 -1.34 14.69
C SER A 205 16.51 -2.58 14.58
N GLU A 206 16.36 -3.38 13.55
CA GLU A 206 17.04 -4.65 13.40
C GLU A 206 18.39 -4.56 12.67
N LEU A 207 18.50 -3.69 11.68
CA LEU A 207 19.67 -3.64 10.80
C LEU A 207 20.51 -2.38 10.97
N ARG A 208 19.99 -1.36 11.65
CA ARG A 208 20.66 -0.09 11.91
C ARG A 208 20.50 0.34 13.38
N PRO A 209 20.95 -0.50 14.34
CA PRO A 209 20.85 -0.19 15.77
C PRO A 209 21.64 1.07 16.15
N ASP A 210 22.61 1.48 15.32
CA ASP A 210 23.35 2.75 15.46
C ASP A 210 22.44 3.98 15.27
N ILE A 211 21.31 3.82 14.57
CA ILE A 211 20.30 4.86 14.35
C ILE A 211 19.16 4.72 15.37
N ALA A 212 18.78 3.47 15.70
CA ALA A 212 17.80 3.18 16.71
C ALA A 212 18.31 3.65 18.09
N GLY A 213 17.56 4.54 18.77
CA GLY A 213 17.96 5.12 20.05
C GLY A 213 18.82 6.40 19.96
N ALA A 214 19.15 6.87 18.77
CA ALA A 214 19.73 8.19 18.61
C ALA A 214 18.64 9.25 18.86
N SER A 215 18.73 9.97 19.97
CA SER A 215 17.90 11.16 20.21
C SER A 215 18.31 12.23 19.18
N TYR A 216 17.51 12.39 18.14
CA TYR A 216 17.66 13.51 17.23
C TYR A 216 17.19 14.78 17.97
N THR A 217 18.12 15.46 18.61
CA THR A 217 17.89 16.85 19.08
C THR A 217 17.63 17.72 17.86
N VAL A 218 16.45 18.30 17.82
CA VAL A 218 16.00 19.27 16.82
C VAL A 218 16.79 20.55 16.94
#